data_40ec8e4a09a8d9897fc47dc0515202cc
#
_entry.id   40ec8e4a09a8d9897fc47dc0515202cc
#
_cell.length_a   1.000
_cell.length_b   1.000
_cell.length_c   1.000
_cell.angle_alpha   90.00
_cell.angle_beta   90.00
_cell.angle_gamma   90.00
#
_symmetry.space_group_name_H-M   'P 1'
#
loop_
_entity.id
_entity.type
_entity.pdbx_description
1 polymer ?
#
loop_
_entity_poly.entity_id
_entity_poly.type
_entity_poly.pdbx_seq_one_letter_code
_entity_poly.pdbx_strand_id
1 'polypeptide(L)'
;MAELLILEFDGVTESEYRSVNAELGIDPETGKGDWPAGLITHLAGLAEGGRAFVVESWTSREAQAEFMQNRLGAALGRGGVTATPNVTWATLIGEHHPGG
;
A
#
# COMPACT_ATOMS: atom_id res chain seq x y z
N MET A 1 -16.52 -3.75 10.47
CA MET A 1 -15.72 -4.81 9.81
C MET A 1 -14.57 -4.19 9.06
N ALA A 2 -13.43 -4.90 8.98
CA ALA A 2 -12.29 -4.42 8.22
C ALA A 2 -12.57 -4.42 6.73
N GLU A 3 -11.89 -3.53 6.01
CA GLU A 3 -12.01 -3.39 4.57
C GLU A 3 -10.75 -3.87 3.88
N LEU A 4 -10.92 -4.54 2.74
CA LEU A 4 -9.81 -5.00 1.90
C LEU A 4 -9.62 -4.02 0.75
N LEU A 5 -8.38 -3.61 0.55
CA LEU A 5 -8.00 -2.71 -0.55
C LEU A 5 -6.98 -3.42 -1.45
N ILE A 6 -7.23 -3.39 -2.75
CA ILE A 6 -6.28 -3.88 -3.74
C ILE A 6 -5.94 -2.72 -4.67
N LEU A 7 -4.65 -2.40 -4.76
CA LEU A 7 -4.12 -1.40 -5.68
C LEU A 7 -3.27 -2.10 -6.73
N GLU A 8 -3.50 -1.77 -7.99
CA GLU A 8 -2.69 -2.28 -9.10
C GLU A 8 -2.07 -1.10 -9.83
N PHE A 9 -0.76 -1.10 -9.97
CA PHE A 9 -0.01 -0.07 -10.69
C PHE A 9 0.68 -0.69 -11.89
N ASP A 10 0.52 -0.08 -13.06
CA ASP A 10 1.28 -0.48 -14.24
C ASP A 10 2.60 0.31 -14.27
N GLY A 11 3.71 -0.40 -14.47
CA GLY A 11 5.00 0.23 -14.69
C GLY A 11 5.71 0.75 -13.45
N VAL A 12 5.25 0.42 -12.25
CA VAL A 12 5.95 0.77 -11.01
C VAL A 12 7.03 -0.27 -10.74
N THR A 13 8.26 0.18 -10.55
CA THR A 13 9.40 -0.70 -10.27
C THR A 13 9.56 -0.93 -8.77
N GLU A 14 10.32 -1.95 -8.42
CA GLU A 14 10.68 -2.20 -7.01
C GLU A 14 11.41 -1.00 -6.42
N SER A 15 12.28 -0.37 -7.20
CA SER A 15 13.04 0.82 -6.77
C SER A 15 12.08 1.97 -6.40
N GLU A 16 11.06 2.21 -7.22
CA GLU A 16 10.06 3.24 -6.94
C GLU A 16 9.24 2.90 -5.71
N TYR A 17 8.86 1.64 -5.53
CA TYR A 17 8.16 1.18 -4.35
C TYR A 17 8.98 1.46 -3.07
N ARG A 18 10.28 1.13 -3.11
CA ARG A 18 11.18 1.39 -1.97
C ARG A 18 11.34 2.88 -1.70
N SER A 19 11.42 3.69 -2.76
CA SER A 19 11.52 5.15 -2.64
C SER A 19 10.28 5.74 -1.97
N VAL A 20 9.09 5.28 -2.34
CA VAL A 20 7.84 5.74 -1.73
C VAL A 20 7.82 5.39 -0.24
N ASN A 21 8.21 4.17 0.12
CA ASN A 21 8.27 3.77 1.53
C ASN A 21 9.25 4.63 2.33
N ALA A 22 10.40 4.94 1.75
CA ALA A 22 11.38 5.82 2.39
C ALA A 22 10.79 7.21 2.65
N GLU A 23 10.05 7.76 1.68
CA GLU A 23 9.39 9.06 1.82
C GLU A 23 8.31 9.02 2.92
N LEU A 24 7.73 7.87 3.18
CA LEU A 24 6.73 7.69 4.24
C LEU A 24 7.37 7.46 5.61
N GLY A 25 8.68 7.28 5.68
CA GLY A 25 9.35 6.96 6.93
C GLY A 25 9.26 5.48 7.29
N ILE A 26 9.09 4.62 6.30
CA ILE A 26 9.02 3.16 6.47
C ILE A 26 10.28 2.54 5.89
N ASP A 27 10.97 1.71 6.68
CA ASP A 27 12.15 1.00 6.21
C ASP A 27 11.71 -0.17 5.32
N PRO A 28 12.05 -0.14 4.01
CA PRO A 28 11.62 -1.21 3.10
C PRO A 28 12.29 -2.56 3.37
N GLU A 29 13.40 -2.58 4.12
CA GLU A 29 14.09 -3.83 4.45
C GLU A 29 13.45 -4.55 5.64
N THR A 30 13.15 -3.80 6.70
CA THR A 30 12.64 -4.37 7.94
C THR A 30 11.12 -4.27 8.07
N GLY A 31 10.49 -3.37 7.31
CA GLY A 31 9.08 -3.08 7.44
C GLY A 31 8.74 -2.25 8.67
N LYS A 32 9.73 -1.74 9.37
CA LYS A 32 9.51 -0.88 10.54
C LYS A 32 9.41 0.57 10.11
N GLY A 33 8.61 1.33 10.81
CA GLY A 33 8.49 2.75 10.53
C GLY A 33 7.13 3.32 10.88
N ASP A 34 6.83 4.44 10.23
CA ASP A 34 5.67 5.28 10.53
C ASP A 34 4.44 4.85 9.74
N TRP A 35 3.92 3.68 10.05
CA TRP A 35 2.72 3.16 9.40
C TRP A 35 1.49 4.00 9.77
N PRO A 36 0.54 4.17 8.84
CA PRO A 36 -0.65 4.98 9.12
C PRO A 36 -1.59 4.29 10.10
N ALA A 37 -2.31 5.11 10.87
CA ALA A 37 -3.35 4.61 11.76
C ALA A 37 -4.46 3.95 10.94
N GLY A 38 -4.97 2.82 11.43
CA GLY A 38 -6.04 2.09 10.77
C GLY A 38 -5.58 1.03 9.77
N LEU A 39 -4.32 1.04 9.38
CA LEU A 39 -3.77 -0.03 8.53
C LEU A 39 -3.51 -1.27 9.38
N ILE A 40 -4.04 -2.40 8.95
CA ILE A 40 -3.90 -3.67 9.69
C ILE A 40 -2.84 -4.54 9.04
N THR A 41 -2.93 -4.72 7.72
CA THR A 41 -2.03 -5.58 6.94
C THR A 41 -1.62 -4.87 5.67
N HIS A 42 -0.36 -5.03 5.28
CA HIS A 42 0.17 -4.49 4.03
C HIS A 42 1.03 -5.55 3.35
N LEU A 43 0.68 -5.88 2.13
CA LEU A 43 1.45 -6.80 1.28
C LEU A 43 1.72 -6.10 -0.05
N ALA A 44 2.91 -6.33 -0.59
CA ALA A 44 3.26 -5.79 -1.90
C ALA A 44 3.96 -6.86 -2.72
N GLY A 45 3.69 -6.88 -4.01
CA GLY A 45 4.29 -7.85 -4.91
C GLY A 45 4.42 -7.29 -6.31
N LEU A 46 5.34 -7.87 -7.09
CA LEU A 46 5.52 -7.56 -8.50
C LEU A 46 5.11 -8.78 -9.31
N ALA A 47 4.17 -8.58 -10.23
CA ALA A 47 3.76 -9.61 -11.15
C ALA A 47 4.64 -9.56 -12.41
N GLU A 48 4.66 -10.66 -13.15
CA GLU A 48 5.29 -10.69 -14.45
C GLU A 48 4.65 -9.62 -15.35
N GLY A 49 5.44 -8.97 -16.17
CA GLY A 49 4.99 -7.90 -17.04
C GLY A 49 5.06 -6.51 -16.41
N GLY A 50 5.62 -6.37 -15.21
CA GLY A 50 5.88 -5.07 -14.59
C GLY A 50 4.69 -4.47 -13.85
N ARG A 51 3.71 -5.29 -13.49
CA ARG A 51 2.56 -4.83 -12.71
C ARG A 51 2.85 -4.98 -11.22
N ALA A 52 2.67 -3.90 -10.45
CA ALA A 52 2.84 -3.93 -9.01
C ALA A 52 1.48 -4.02 -8.32
N PHE A 53 1.40 -4.86 -7.30
CA PHE A 53 0.19 -5.05 -6.50
C PHE A 53 0.47 -4.67 -5.06
N VAL A 54 -0.47 -3.93 -4.47
CA VAL A 54 -0.49 -3.66 -3.03
C VAL A 54 -1.83 -4.18 -2.52
N VAL A 55 -1.78 -5.02 -1.49
CA VAL A 55 -2.98 -5.59 -0.88
C VAL A 55 -2.96 -5.23 0.59
N GLU A 56 -4.03 -4.58 1.05
CA GLU A 56 -4.09 -4.05 2.41
C GLU A 56 -5.42 -4.36 3.06
N SER A 57 -5.40 -4.52 4.38
CA SER A 57 -6.62 -4.47 5.17
C SER A 57 -6.58 -3.24 6.07
N TRP A 58 -7.72 -2.57 6.18
CA TRP A 58 -7.89 -1.32 6.91
C TRP A 58 -9.08 -1.41 7.86
N THR A 59 -9.02 -0.68 8.95
CA THR A 59 -10.17 -0.59 9.87
C THR A 59 -11.36 0.10 9.22
N SER A 60 -11.11 1.05 8.30
CA SER A 60 -12.14 1.76 7.56
C SER A 60 -11.57 2.36 6.28
N ARG A 61 -12.44 2.66 5.32
CA ARG A 61 -12.04 3.34 4.09
C ARG A 61 -11.61 4.78 4.37
N GLU A 62 -12.21 5.40 5.37
CA GLU A 62 -11.88 6.77 5.78
C GLU A 62 -10.44 6.88 6.27
N ALA A 63 -9.95 5.88 7.01
CA ALA A 63 -8.57 5.87 7.48
C ALA A 63 -7.59 5.84 6.31
N GLN A 64 -7.88 5.06 5.27
CA GLN A 64 -7.06 5.01 4.07
C GLN A 64 -7.13 6.33 3.29
N ALA A 65 -8.32 6.93 3.20
CA ALA A 65 -8.50 8.20 2.51
C ALA A 65 -7.68 9.32 3.16
N GLU A 66 -7.65 9.37 4.50
CA GLU A 66 -6.81 10.32 5.23
C GLU A 66 -5.33 10.09 4.94
N PHE A 67 -4.88 8.84 4.94
CA PHE A 67 -3.50 8.51 4.63
C PHE A 67 -3.13 8.94 3.21
N MET A 68 -3.98 8.64 2.24
CA MET A 68 -3.76 9.02 0.84
C MET A 68 -3.66 10.54 0.71
N GLN A 69 -4.59 11.26 1.32
CA GLN A 69 -4.68 12.71 1.22
C GLN A 69 -3.51 13.41 1.92
N ASN A 70 -3.14 12.94 3.10
CA ASN A 70 -2.18 13.66 3.95
C ASN A 70 -0.73 13.20 3.78
N ARG A 71 -0.49 11.97 3.31
CA ARG A 71 0.85 11.41 3.26
C ARG A 71 1.19 10.69 1.97
N LEU A 72 0.37 9.71 1.56
CA LEU A 72 0.72 8.80 0.47
C LEU A 72 0.77 9.52 -0.87
N GLY A 73 -0.16 10.41 -1.15
CA GLY A 73 -0.20 11.13 -2.42
C GLY A 73 1.10 11.88 -2.69
N ALA A 74 1.59 12.61 -1.67
CA ALA A 74 2.84 13.35 -1.78
C ALA A 74 4.05 12.40 -1.88
N ALA A 75 4.04 11.31 -1.12
CA ALA A 75 5.11 10.32 -1.14
C ALA A 75 5.22 9.62 -2.50
N LEU A 76 4.09 9.31 -3.12
CA LEU A 76 4.06 8.73 -4.48
C LEU A 76 4.73 9.69 -5.48
N GLY A 77 4.37 10.96 -5.42
CA GLY A 77 4.97 11.97 -6.30
C GLY A 77 6.47 12.09 -6.10
N ARG A 78 6.93 12.20 -4.84
CA ARG A 78 8.35 12.31 -4.52
C ARG A 78 9.13 11.04 -4.83
N GLY A 79 8.46 9.88 -4.74
CA GLY A 79 9.07 8.58 -5.08
C GLY A 79 9.12 8.30 -6.58
N GLY A 80 8.60 9.20 -7.41
CA GLY A 80 8.63 9.06 -8.86
C GLY A 80 7.48 8.26 -9.46
N VAL A 81 6.46 7.97 -8.68
CA VAL A 81 5.30 7.21 -9.16
C VAL A 81 4.26 8.19 -9.69
N THR A 82 4.03 8.15 -11.01
CA THR A 82 3.06 9.01 -11.68
C THR A 82 1.82 8.24 -12.16
N ALA A 83 1.88 6.92 -12.13
CA ALA A 83 0.77 6.07 -12.57
C ALA A 83 -0.40 6.14 -11.58
N THR A 84 -1.62 6.21 -12.12
CA THR A 84 -2.83 6.12 -11.31
C THR A 84 -3.17 4.65 -11.10
N PRO A 85 -3.31 4.18 -9.86
CA PRO A 85 -3.61 2.77 -9.63
C PRO A 85 -5.06 2.43 -9.96
N ASN A 86 -5.29 1.16 -10.33
CA ASN A 86 -6.63 0.58 -10.30
C ASN A 86 -6.93 0.23 -8.84
N VAL A 87 -8.08 0.66 -8.36
CA VAL A 87 -8.47 0.51 -6.96
C VAL A 87 -9.66 -0.43 -6.87
N THR A 88 -9.54 -1.46 -6.04
CA THR A 88 -10.65 -2.35 -5.72
C THR A 88 -10.83 -2.38 -4.21
N TRP A 89 -12.04 -2.08 -3.75
CA TRP A 89 -12.42 -2.23 -2.34
C TRP A 89 -13.34 -3.42 -2.18
N ALA A 90 -13.17 -4.16 -1.09
CA ALA A 90 -14.06 -5.25 -0.73
C ALA A 90 -14.19 -5.31 0.78
N THR A 91 -15.31 -5.83 1.27
CA THR A 91 -15.45 -6.10 2.70
C THR A 91 -14.65 -7.35 3.02
N LEU A 92 -13.77 -7.26 4.02
CA LEU A 92 -12.94 -8.39 4.42
C LEU A 92 -13.80 -9.44 5.14
N ILE A 93 -13.76 -10.66 4.65
CA ILE A 93 -14.51 -11.77 5.24
C ILE A 93 -13.64 -12.76 6.00
N GLY A 94 -12.34 -12.61 5.95
CA GLY A 94 -11.41 -13.44 6.69
C GLY A 94 -10.00 -12.92 6.57
N GLU A 95 -9.28 -12.92 7.68
CA GLU A 95 -7.87 -12.58 7.72
C GLU A 95 -7.17 -13.52 8.68
N HIS A 96 -6.27 -14.34 8.15
CA HIS A 96 -5.60 -15.39 8.89
C HIS A 96 -4.12 -15.37 8.59
N HIS A 97 -3.28 -15.69 9.56
CA HIS A 97 -1.82 -15.72 9.40
C HIS A 97 -1.27 -17.06 9.89
N PRO A 98 -1.64 -18.20 9.21
CA PRO A 98 -1.29 -19.54 9.72
C PRO A 98 0.21 -19.81 9.79
N GLY A 99 1.01 -19.10 9.00
CA GLY A 99 2.47 -19.28 8.97
C GLY A 99 3.23 -18.38 9.92
N GLY A 100 2.53 -17.64 10.75
CA GLY A 100 3.17 -16.71 11.66
C GLY A 100 2.42 -15.43 11.84
#